data_d8ffebf1b7f2a125e85061af559c7334
#
_entry.id   d8ffebf1b7f2a125e85061af559c7334
#
_cell.length_a   1.000
_cell.length_b   1.000
_cell.length_c   1.000
_cell.angle_alpha   90.00
_cell.angle_beta   90.00
_cell.angle_gamma   90.00
#
_symmetry.space_group_name_H-M   'P 1'
#
loop_
_entity.id
_entity.type
_entity.pdbx_description
1 polymer ?
#
loop_
_entity_poly.entity_id
_entity_poly.type
_entity_poly.pdbx_seq_one_letter_code
_entity_poly.pdbx_strand_id
1 'polypeptide(L)'
;MRLVPLSKRVARELISELSERYGMKLDRKSQVFKVKVNDTTIYVINGVPAFFRRGGKGDVIPTLIALRKGFVRLPEVIVDSGAVKPLLRGADVMIPGIRGLDDFSKGNYVGVKDEGESGYIIVGKALMNANEIRAKKRGKAIENIHRAGDIIWRLCLEIIKKYGGKALT
;
A
#
# COMPACT_ATOMS: atom_id res chain seq x y z
N MET A 1 -14.85 -15.08 5.39
CA MET A 1 -13.43 -14.66 5.41
C MET A 1 -12.60 -15.77 6.03
N ARG A 2 -11.67 -16.31 5.27
CA ARG A 2 -10.89 -17.48 5.66
C ARG A 2 -9.41 -17.25 5.40
N LEU A 3 -8.59 -17.50 6.43
CA LEU A 3 -7.14 -17.41 6.36
C LEU A 3 -6.58 -18.74 5.82
N VAL A 4 -5.86 -18.70 4.71
CA VAL A 4 -5.33 -19.89 4.03
C VAL A 4 -3.81 -19.74 3.88
N PRO A 5 -3.03 -20.72 4.35
CA PRO A 5 -1.58 -20.67 4.16
C PRO A 5 -1.22 -20.83 2.67
N LEU A 6 -0.21 -20.11 2.22
CA LEU A 6 0.35 -20.30 0.89
C LEU A 6 1.24 -21.55 0.88
N SER A 7 1.28 -22.25 -0.25
CA SER A 7 2.27 -23.30 -0.46
C SER A 7 3.68 -22.69 -0.41
N LYS A 8 4.68 -23.50 -0.12
CA LYS A 8 6.08 -23.04 -0.07
C LYS A 8 6.52 -22.39 -1.37
N ARG A 9 6.13 -22.97 -2.50
CA ARG A 9 6.48 -22.43 -3.82
C ARG A 9 5.86 -21.06 -4.05
N VAL A 10 4.56 -20.92 -3.80
CA VAL A 10 3.84 -19.66 -4.00
C VAL A 10 4.34 -18.58 -3.04
N ALA A 11 4.61 -18.95 -1.79
CA ALA A 11 5.19 -18.03 -0.82
C ALA A 11 6.57 -17.52 -1.25
N ARG A 12 7.42 -18.39 -1.78
CA ARG A 12 8.74 -17.98 -2.29
C ARG A 12 8.63 -17.03 -3.48
N GLU A 13 7.72 -17.31 -4.41
CA GLU A 13 7.48 -16.44 -5.56
C GLU A 13 7.02 -15.05 -5.10
N LEU A 14 6.12 -15.00 -4.13
CA LEU A 14 5.66 -13.73 -3.56
C LEU A 14 6.78 -12.97 -2.86
N ILE A 15 7.55 -13.65 -2.00
CA ILE A 15 8.68 -13.04 -1.29
C ILE A 15 9.71 -12.49 -2.27
N SER A 16 10.00 -13.22 -3.36
CA SER A 16 10.90 -12.76 -4.40
C SER A 16 10.38 -11.49 -5.10
N GLU A 17 9.10 -11.46 -5.45
CA GLU A 17 8.46 -10.28 -6.04
C GLU A 17 8.52 -9.06 -5.12
N LEU A 18 8.24 -9.24 -3.84
CA LEU A 18 8.30 -8.17 -2.84
C LEU A 18 9.72 -7.66 -2.63
N SER A 19 10.70 -8.56 -2.63
CA SER A 19 12.12 -8.20 -2.53
C SER A 19 12.56 -7.35 -3.72
N GLU A 20 12.23 -7.76 -4.93
CA GLU A 20 12.57 -7.03 -6.14
C GLU A 20 11.88 -5.67 -6.21
N ARG A 21 10.59 -5.63 -5.92
CA ARG A 21 9.78 -4.42 -6.11
C ARG A 21 9.96 -3.40 -5.00
N TYR A 22 10.04 -3.86 -3.75
CA TYR A 22 10.03 -2.97 -2.57
C TYR A 22 11.32 -3.04 -1.75
N GLY A 23 12.31 -3.82 -2.19
CA GLY A 23 13.57 -3.95 -1.47
C GLY A 23 13.44 -4.60 -0.11
N MET A 24 12.37 -5.36 0.11
CA MET A 24 12.13 -6.02 1.39
C MET A 24 13.05 -7.22 1.57
N LYS A 25 13.55 -7.37 2.80
CA LYS A 25 14.36 -8.52 3.21
C LYS A 25 13.53 -9.41 4.12
N LEU A 26 12.71 -10.26 3.52
CA LEU A 26 11.91 -11.23 4.25
C LEU A 26 12.66 -12.55 4.39
N ASP A 27 12.55 -13.16 5.58
CA ASP A 27 13.08 -14.50 5.82
C ASP A 27 12.31 -15.49 4.94
N ARG A 28 13.02 -16.46 4.37
CA ARG A 28 12.41 -17.56 3.60
C ARG A 28 11.44 -18.39 4.43
N LYS A 29 11.59 -18.39 5.75
CA LYS A 29 10.72 -19.09 6.69
C LYS A 29 9.53 -18.22 7.13
N SER A 30 9.38 -17.03 6.60
CA SER A 30 8.23 -16.18 6.90
C SER A 30 6.93 -16.91 6.60
N GLN A 31 6.00 -16.85 7.54
CA GLN A 31 4.67 -17.42 7.33
C GLN A 31 3.83 -16.45 6.49
N VAL A 32 3.30 -16.96 5.41
CA VAL A 32 2.47 -16.18 4.50
C VAL A 32 1.11 -16.85 4.37
N PHE A 33 0.09 -16.11 4.70
CA PHE A 33 -1.30 -16.52 4.54
C PHE A 33 -1.98 -15.57 3.56
N LYS A 34 -3.08 -16.02 2.99
CA LYS A 34 -3.95 -15.17 2.19
C LYS A 34 -5.38 -15.20 2.70
N VAL A 35 -6.08 -14.11 2.51
CA VAL A 35 -7.52 -13.99 2.66
C VAL A 35 -8.06 -13.48 1.34
N LYS A 36 -8.97 -14.23 0.74
CA LYS A 36 -9.60 -13.83 -0.51
C LYS A 36 -11.05 -13.46 -0.26
N VAL A 37 -11.43 -12.25 -0.65
CA VAL A 37 -12.80 -11.75 -0.58
C VAL A 37 -13.15 -11.16 -1.94
N ASN A 38 -14.09 -11.79 -2.63
CA ASN A 38 -14.44 -11.48 -4.02
C ASN A 38 -13.19 -11.50 -4.90
N ASP A 39 -12.85 -10.39 -5.55
CA ASP A 39 -11.71 -10.29 -6.43
C ASP A 39 -10.43 -9.78 -5.75
N THR A 40 -10.49 -9.59 -4.43
CA THR A 40 -9.36 -9.05 -3.67
C THR A 40 -8.71 -10.14 -2.84
N THR A 41 -7.37 -10.24 -2.95
CA THR A 41 -6.56 -11.10 -2.09
C THR A 41 -5.71 -10.22 -1.19
N ILE A 42 -5.76 -10.48 0.12
CA ILE A 42 -4.88 -9.83 1.09
C ILE A 42 -3.88 -10.86 1.57
N TYR A 43 -2.61 -10.51 1.54
CA TYR A 43 -1.53 -11.35 2.02
C TYR A 43 -1.14 -10.92 3.43
N VAL A 44 -1.16 -11.90 4.34
CA VAL A 44 -0.80 -11.69 5.74
C VAL A 44 0.58 -12.31 5.95
N ILE A 45 1.55 -11.48 6.27
CA ILE A 45 2.95 -11.89 6.41
C ILE A 45 3.39 -11.59 7.84
N ASN A 46 3.83 -12.62 8.54
CA ASN A 46 4.26 -12.52 9.95
C ASN A 46 3.23 -11.75 10.80
N GLY A 47 1.95 -12.04 10.60
CA GLY A 47 0.85 -11.45 11.36
C GLY A 47 0.36 -10.10 10.87
N VAL A 48 0.97 -9.55 9.82
CA VAL A 48 0.59 -8.24 9.28
C VAL A 48 -0.16 -8.40 7.97
N PRO A 49 -1.40 -7.89 7.84
CA PRO A 49 -2.08 -7.81 6.53
C PRO A 49 -1.37 -6.76 5.68
N ALA A 50 -0.34 -7.19 4.98
CA ALA A 50 0.71 -6.30 4.47
C ALA A 50 0.55 -5.90 3.01
N PHE A 51 -0.03 -6.76 2.19
CA PHE A 51 -0.14 -6.51 0.75
C PHE A 51 -1.49 -6.98 0.25
N PHE A 52 -1.92 -6.41 -0.86
CA PHE A 52 -3.14 -6.85 -1.52
C PHE A 52 -2.94 -6.90 -3.03
N ARG A 53 -3.77 -7.70 -3.68
CA ARG A 53 -3.82 -7.84 -5.13
C ARG A 53 -5.28 -7.86 -5.56
N ARG A 54 -5.63 -7.08 -6.57
CA ARG A 54 -6.95 -7.12 -7.19
C ARG A 54 -6.86 -7.94 -8.47
N GLY A 55 -7.69 -8.96 -8.57
CA GLY A 55 -7.61 -9.93 -9.65
C GLY A 55 -6.41 -10.86 -9.51
N GLY A 56 -6.29 -11.81 -10.43
CA GLY A 56 -5.22 -12.81 -10.37
C GLY A 56 -3.88 -12.36 -10.93
N LYS A 57 -3.85 -11.25 -11.67
CA LYS A 57 -2.68 -10.79 -12.42
C LYS A 57 -2.24 -9.37 -12.08
N GLY A 58 -2.89 -8.71 -11.14
CA GLY A 58 -2.54 -7.37 -10.74
C GLY A 58 -1.22 -7.31 -9.95
N ASP A 59 -0.70 -6.12 -9.78
CA ASP A 59 0.46 -5.91 -8.92
C ASP A 59 0.14 -6.24 -7.48
N VAL A 60 1.15 -6.66 -6.73
CA VAL A 60 1.05 -6.79 -5.28
C VAL A 60 1.38 -5.42 -4.69
N ILE A 61 0.42 -4.86 -3.95
CA ILE A 61 0.47 -3.48 -3.49
C ILE A 61 0.47 -3.44 -1.97
N PRO A 62 1.34 -2.62 -1.34
CA PRO A 62 1.34 -2.49 0.12
C PRO A 62 0.03 -1.92 0.65
N THR A 63 -0.41 -2.43 1.79
CA THR A 63 -1.54 -1.84 2.52
C THR A 63 -1.06 -0.63 3.33
N LEU A 64 -1.99 0.26 3.65
CA LEU A 64 -1.70 1.36 4.57
C LEU A 64 -1.29 0.86 5.96
N ILE A 65 -1.84 -0.27 6.38
CA ILE A 65 -1.45 -0.89 7.66
C ILE A 65 0.04 -1.23 7.66
N ALA A 66 0.52 -1.87 6.60
CA ALA A 66 1.94 -2.20 6.46
C ALA A 66 2.82 -0.94 6.43
N LEU A 67 2.37 0.06 5.68
CA LEU A 67 3.11 1.32 5.53
C LEU A 67 3.18 2.07 6.86
N ARG A 68 2.06 2.18 7.58
CA ARG A 68 2.01 2.84 8.90
C ARG A 68 2.82 2.13 9.96
N LYS A 69 2.90 0.79 9.89
CA LYS A 69 3.71 -0.01 10.82
C LYS A 69 5.20 0.00 10.49
N GLY A 70 5.58 0.56 9.36
CA GLY A 70 6.97 0.51 8.91
C GLY A 70 7.39 -0.86 8.37
N PHE A 71 6.43 -1.73 8.07
CA PHE A 71 6.70 -3.05 7.50
C PHE A 71 7.26 -2.97 6.08
N VAL A 72 6.89 -1.93 5.36
CA VAL A 72 7.38 -1.61 4.02
C VAL A 72 7.61 -0.11 3.93
N ARG A 73 8.57 0.31 3.11
CA ARG A 73 8.84 1.71 2.82
C ARG A 73 8.50 2.01 1.37
N LEU A 74 7.84 3.14 1.16
CA LEU A 74 7.53 3.69 -0.15
C LEU A 74 8.06 5.13 -0.22
N PRO A 75 8.38 5.63 -1.42
CA PRO A 75 8.62 7.06 -1.59
C PRO A 75 7.45 7.86 -1.06
N GLU A 76 7.72 9.00 -0.43
CA GLU A 76 6.68 9.83 0.18
C GLU A 76 6.23 10.95 -0.75
N VAL A 77 4.93 11.25 -0.68
CA VAL A 77 4.35 12.47 -1.24
C VAL A 77 3.62 13.17 -0.11
N ILE A 78 3.99 14.42 0.15
CA ILE A 78 3.37 15.24 1.19
C ILE A 78 2.41 16.21 0.53
N VAL A 79 1.18 16.25 1.01
CA VAL A 79 0.13 17.11 0.46
C VAL A 79 -0.33 18.14 1.49
N ASP A 80 -0.93 19.21 0.99
CA ASP A 80 -1.59 20.21 1.80
C ASP A 80 -2.71 19.58 2.63
N SER A 81 -2.91 20.04 3.86
CA SER A 81 -3.95 19.54 4.76
C SER A 81 -5.35 19.63 4.16
N GLY A 82 -5.62 20.64 3.33
CA GLY A 82 -6.89 20.78 2.63
C GLY A 82 -7.18 19.69 1.62
N ALA A 83 -6.16 18.93 1.18
CA ALA A 83 -6.33 17.82 0.27
C ALA A 83 -6.81 16.53 0.94
N VAL A 84 -6.73 16.43 2.27
CA VAL A 84 -7.03 15.19 3.01
C VAL A 84 -8.46 14.71 2.78
N LYS A 85 -9.45 15.57 2.97
CA LYS A 85 -10.86 15.17 2.80
C LYS A 85 -11.19 14.66 1.40
N PRO A 86 -10.82 15.37 0.32
CA PRO A 86 -11.03 14.85 -1.04
C PRO A 86 -10.32 13.50 -1.27
N LEU A 87 -9.09 13.35 -0.79
CA LEU A 87 -8.33 12.11 -0.94
C LEU A 87 -8.99 10.93 -0.24
N LEU A 88 -9.52 11.15 0.97
CA LEU A 88 -10.27 10.11 1.71
C LEU A 88 -11.59 9.73 1.04
N ARG A 89 -12.07 10.54 0.12
CA ARG A 89 -13.25 10.26 -0.70
C ARG A 89 -12.90 9.61 -2.05
N GLY A 90 -11.62 9.40 -2.32
CA GLY A 90 -11.17 8.72 -3.53
C GLY A 90 -10.59 9.62 -4.62
N ALA A 91 -10.44 10.92 -4.37
CA ALA A 91 -9.82 11.82 -5.35
C ALA A 91 -8.36 11.47 -5.56
N ASP A 92 -7.85 11.72 -6.76
CA ASP A 92 -6.44 11.59 -7.09
C ASP A 92 -5.65 12.79 -6.58
N VAL A 93 -4.32 12.62 -6.43
CA VAL A 93 -3.45 13.71 -6.01
C VAL A 93 -3.14 14.60 -7.21
N MET A 94 -3.48 15.87 -7.06
CA MET A 94 -3.24 16.90 -8.07
C MET A 94 -1.95 17.67 -7.73
N ILE A 95 -1.20 18.05 -8.75
CA ILE A 95 0.10 18.74 -8.55
C ILE A 95 -0.01 19.96 -7.62
N PRO A 96 -1.00 20.85 -7.76
CA PRO A 96 -1.08 22.03 -6.88
C PRO A 96 -1.19 21.73 -5.39
N GLY A 97 -1.68 20.53 -5.04
CA GLY A 97 -1.80 20.12 -3.64
C GLY A 97 -0.53 19.55 -3.03
N ILE A 98 0.50 19.31 -3.84
CA ILE A 98 1.75 18.69 -3.36
C ILE A 98 2.63 19.74 -2.71
N ARG A 99 3.13 19.44 -1.50
CA ARG A 99 4.04 20.30 -0.73
C ARG A 99 5.45 19.74 -0.67
N GLY A 100 5.63 18.44 -0.88
CA GLY A 100 6.94 17.80 -0.91
C GLY A 100 6.83 16.42 -1.52
N LEU A 101 7.92 15.92 -2.08
CA LEU A 101 7.95 14.56 -2.63
C LEU A 101 9.38 14.04 -2.70
N ASP A 102 9.51 12.74 -2.49
CA ASP A 102 10.73 12.00 -2.74
C ASP A 102 10.91 11.75 -4.25
N ASP A 103 12.06 11.22 -4.62
CA ASP A 103 12.28 10.78 -6.00
C ASP A 103 11.58 9.46 -6.26
N PHE A 104 10.96 9.34 -7.42
CA PHE A 104 10.32 8.12 -7.89
C PHE A 104 10.08 8.21 -9.39
N SER A 105 9.79 7.06 -9.98
CA SER A 105 9.49 6.96 -11.42
C SER A 105 7.99 6.72 -11.62
N LYS A 106 7.51 7.12 -12.78
CA LYS A 106 6.15 6.78 -13.22
C LYS A 106 5.90 5.28 -13.05
N GLY A 107 4.76 4.93 -12.46
CA GLY A 107 4.37 3.55 -12.20
C GLY A 107 4.79 3.03 -10.83
N ASN A 108 5.67 3.72 -10.11
CA ASN A 108 5.99 3.34 -8.74
C ASN A 108 4.80 3.58 -7.81
N TYR A 109 4.70 2.76 -6.76
CA TYR A 109 3.76 3.02 -5.67
C TYR A 109 4.39 3.96 -4.66
N VAL A 110 3.58 4.86 -4.14
CA VAL A 110 4.02 5.91 -3.21
C VAL A 110 3.07 5.99 -2.02
N GLY A 111 3.60 6.43 -0.88
CA GLY A 111 2.79 6.73 0.30
C GLY A 111 2.48 8.21 0.36
N VAL A 112 1.21 8.56 0.53
CA VAL A 112 0.76 9.95 0.59
C VAL A 112 0.33 10.28 2.01
N LYS A 113 0.85 11.38 2.53
CA LYS A 113 0.47 11.94 3.83
C LYS A 113 0.37 13.47 3.74
N ASP A 114 -0.34 14.07 4.69
CA ASP A 114 -0.38 15.52 4.78
C ASP A 114 0.82 16.07 5.59
N GLU A 115 0.89 17.37 5.75
CA GLU A 115 1.95 18.02 6.52
C GLU A 115 1.87 17.77 8.03
N GLY A 116 0.75 17.25 8.50
CA GLY A 116 0.55 16.91 9.91
C GLY A 116 1.09 15.53 10.28
N GLU A 117 0.79 15.09 11.51
CA GLU A 117 1.28 13.83 12.07
C GLU A 117 0.30 12.66 11.93
N SER A 118 -0.74 12.78 11.11
CA SER A 118 -1.79 11.76 10.99
C SER A 118 -1.33 10.47 10.29
N GLY A 119 -0.12 10.44 9.78
CA GLY A 119 0.42 9.28 9.08
C GLY A 119 -0.05 9.20 7.63
N TYR A 120 0.28 8.08 6.98
CA TYR A 120 -0.11 7.86 5.59
C TYR A 120 -1.61 7.67 5.46
N ILE A 121 -2.20 8.33 4.49
CA ILE A 121 -3.65 8.28 4.23
C ILE A 121 -3.98 7.56 2.93
N ILE A 122 -3.03 7.49 2.00
CA ILE A 122 -3.20 6.87 0.69
C ILE A 122 -1.95 6.08 0.31
N VAL A 123 -2.16 4.95 -0.35
CA VAL A 123 -1.17 4.32 -1.21
C VAL A 123 -1.59 4.66 -2.63
N GLY A 124 -0.73 5.32 -3.36
CA GLY A 124 -1.00 5.75 -4.71
C GLY A 124 -0.01 5.21 -5.72
N LYS A 125 -0.32 5.38 -6.99
CA LYS A 125 0.55 5.02 -8.10
C LYS A 125 0.96 6.28 -8.83
N ALA A 126 2.25 6.47 -9.01
CA ALA A 126 2.77 7.65 -9.71
C ALA A 126 2.37 7.64 -11.19
N LEU A 127 1.73 8.71 -11.63
CA LEU A 127 1.31 8.89 -13.02
C LEU A 127 2.38 9.55 -13.87
N MET A 128 3.41 10.09 -13.21
CA MET A 128 4.56 10.71 -13.87
C MET A 128 5.76 10.63 -12.93
N ASN A 129 6.96 10.88 -13.48
CA ASN A 129 8.18 10.91 -12.66
C ASN A 129 8.16 12.10 -11.69
N ALA A 130 8.82 11.96 -10.55
CA ALA A 130 8.91 13.05 -9.57
C ALA A 130 9.44 14.35 -10.18
N ASN A 131 10.45 14.27 -11.04
CA ASN A 131 11.01 15.46 -11.72
C ASN A 131 10.00 16.14 -12.63
N GLU A 132 9.13 15.37 -13.30
CA GLU A 132 8.05 15.93 -14.11
C GLU A 132 7.04 16.68 -13.25
N ILE A 133 6.70 16.12 -12.08
CA ILE A 133 5.80 16.76 -11.12
C ILE A 133 6.38 18.11 -10.68
N ARG A 134 7.68 18.13 -10.36
CA ARG A 134 8.35 19.37 -9.93
C ARG A 134 8.37 20.45 -11.01
N ALA A 135 8.41 20.03 -12.26
CA ALA A 135 8.47 20.95 -13.41
C ALA A 135 7.11 21.46 -13.86
N LYS A 136 6.03 20.75 -13.51
CA LYS A 136 4.66 21.10 -13.93
C LYS A 136 3.91 21.84 -12.85
N LYS A 137 2.96 22.67 -13.26
CA LYS A 137 2.09 23.43 -12.35
C LYS A 137 0.72 22.81 -12.18
N ARG A 138 0.30 21.91 -13.07
CA ARG A 138 -1.05 21.33 -13.10
C ARG A 138 -1.02 19.89 -13.56
N GLY A 139 -2.03 19.13 -13.18
CA GLY A 139 -2.28 17.79 -13.64
C GLY A 139 -2.42 16.81 -12.50
N LYS A 140 -2.84 15.61 -12.86
CA LYS A 140 -2.89 14.47 -11.93
C LYS A 140 -1.49 13.90 -11.76
N ALA A 141 -1.01 13.86 -10.54
CA ALA A 141 0.31 13.34 -10.23
C ALA A 141 0.28 11.89 -9.76
N ILE A 142 -0.67 11.56 -8.89
CA ILE A 142 -0.75 10.25 -8.22
C ILE A 142 -2.18 9.74 -8.31
N GLU A 143 -2.33 8.52 -8.79
CA GLU A 143 -3.61 7.81 -8.79
C GLU A 143 -3.88 7.26 -7.39
N ASN A 144 -5.08 7.50 -6.87
CA ASN A 144 -5.51 6.99 -5.57
C ASN A 144 -5.86 5.51 -5.71
N ILE A 145 -5.02 4.63 -5.19
CA ILE A 145 -5.19 3.18 -5.29
C ILE A 145 -5.89 2.62 -4.05
N HIS A 146 -5.47 3.06 -2.88
CA HIS A 146 -5.95 2.55 -1.60
C HIS A 146 -5.89 3.67 -0.57
N ARG A 147 -6.95 3.83 0.21
CA ARG A 147 -7.07 4.90 1.19
C ARG A 147 -7.59 4.40 2.53
N ALA A 148 -7.34 5.16 3.57
CA ALA A 148 -7.92 4.88 4.89
C ALA A 148 -9.45 4.90 4.77
N GLY A 149 -10.10 3.88 5.33
CA GLY A 149 -11.55 3.73 5.30
C GLY A 149 -12.12 3.01 4.08
N ASP A 150 -11.32 2.65 3.08
CA ASP A 150 -11.80 1.87 1.95
C ASP A 150 -11.99 0.38 2.29
N ILE A 151 -12.37 -0.42 1.31
CA ILE A 151 -12.63 -1.85 1.54
C ILE A 151 -11.36 -2.60 1.98
N ILE A 152 -10.21 -2.26 1.41
CA ILE A 152 -8.93 -2.88 1.79
C ILE A 152 -8.62 -2.57 3.25
N TRP A 153 -8.75 -1.31 3.64
CA TRP A 153 -8.56 -0.87 5.02
C TRP A 153 -9.46 -1.66 5.99
N ARG A 154 -10.75 -1.76 5.67
CA ARG A 154 -11.72 -2.46 6.50
C ARG A 154 -11.42 -3.95 6.61
N LEU A 155 -11.02 -4.59 5.51
CA LEU A 155 -10.62 -5.99 5.51
C LEU A 155 -9.37 -6.22 6.36
N CYS A 156 -8.40 -5.33 6.28
CA CYS A 156 -7.20 -5.40 7.13
C CYS A 156 -7.57 -5.33 8.62
N LEU A 157 -8.45 -4.41 9.00
CA LEU A 157 -8.90 -4.29 10.39
C LEU A 157 -9.67 -5.53 10.85
N GLU A 158 -10.50 -6.12 10.00
CA GLU A 158 -11.20 -7.39 10.29
C GLU A 158 -10.22 -8.53 10.50
N ILE A 159 -9.20 -8.64 9.66
CA ILE A 159 -8.16 -9.66 9.78
C ILE A 159 -7.42 -9.51 11.10
N ILE A 160 -7.05 -8.29 11.45
CA ILE A 160 -6.38 -8.01 12.72
C ILE A 160 -7.28 -8.38 13.89
N LYS A 161 -8.54 -8.01 13.84
CA LYS A 161 -9.50 -8.32 14.91
C LYS A 161 -9.72 -9.82 15.07
N LYS A 162 -9.87 -10.55 13.97
CA LYS A 162 -10.20 -11.98 14.00
C LYS A 162 -8.98 -12.86 14.26
N TYR A 163 -7.82 -12.51 13.71
CA TYR A 163 -6.63 -13.36 13.74
C TYR A 163 -5.44 -12.72 14.46
N GLY A 164 -5.56 -11.48 14.90
CA GLY A 164 -4.48 -10.79 15.59
C GLY A 164 -4.12 -11.45 16.90
N GLY A 165 -2.83 -11.56 17.19
CA GLY A 165 -2.31 -12.08 18.43
C GLY A 165 -1.86 -13.53 18.38
N LYS A 166 -2.72 -14.51 18.38
CA LYS A 166 -2.33 -15.91 18.59
C LYS A 166 -2.20 -16.76 17.32
N ALA A 167 -2.97 -16.51 16.30
CA ALA A 167 -3.02 -17.37 15.12
C ALA A 167 -1.99 -17.01 14.04
N LEU A 168 -1.34 -15.87 14.16
CA LEU A 168 -0.45 -15.33 13.14
C LEU A 168 1.01 -15.21 13.61
N THR A 169 1.28 -15.68 14.80
CA THR A 169 2.65 -15.75 15.37
C THR A 169 3.23 -17.20 15.34
#